data_07868159119a46fbf04bc50a33b8e55d
#
_entry.id   07868159119a46fbf04bc50a33b8e55d
#
_cell.length_a   1.000
_cell.length_b   1.000
_cell.length_c   1.000
_cell.angle_alpha   90.00
_cell.angle_beta   90.00
_cell.angle_gamma   90.00
#
_symmetry.space_group_name_H-M   'P 1'
#
loop_
_entity.id
_entity.type
_entity.pdbx_description
1 polymer ?
#
loop_
_entity_poly.entity_id
_entity_poly.type
_entity_poly.pdbx_seq_one_letter_code
_entity_poly.pdbx_strand_id
1 'polypeptide(L)'
;MRMRSFDVCQCSAPLQVNEREAPTPQGSEVLLKILASGVCHSDLHIWDGYYEIGGGKRLMLADRGIKLPLTMGHENVGEVVAVGPEAKGANIGDVRLVNPWMGCGECKVCKRGDENLCTRSRNLGVFSNGGYATHLLIPHPRYLFDIGAVASEQAAPLACSGVTAFSALKKIDPATLKGEAVVIIGAGGVGLMGVTLAKKLGASKVVIVDIDPVKHEAGIKAGASMAIDSGAADALKQIQDATGGGAWSVIDFVGSGATVKLAVDSLIKGGTVIVVGLFGGDITLPTPYIPMRAMALRGSYVGSQTDMAELLDLVKRSGMPSVRSAPAVSMRSMRRSTICAPARWSAGLC
;
A
#
# COMPACT_ATOMS: atom_id res chain seq x y z
N MET A 1 -0.78 15.24 -28.64
CA MET A 1 -1.88 14.44 -28.02
C MET A 1 -2.32 15.19 -26.76
N ARG A 2 -3.61 15.47 -26.57
CA ARG A 2 -4.11 16.14 -25.36
C ARG A 2 -4.27 15.17 -24.21
N MET A 3 -3.83 15.57 -23.03
CA MET A 3 -4.05 14.86 -21.76
C MET A 3 -4.85 15.74 -20.79
N ARG A 4 -5.53 15.05 -19.85
CA ARG A 4 -6.26 15.66 -18.74
C ARG A 4 -5.72 15.10 -17.45
N SER A 5 -5.55 15.96 -16.44
CA SER A 5 -5.17 15.56 -15.07
C SER A 5 -6.12 16.18 -14.05
N PHE A 6 -6.16 15.56 -12.86
CA PHE A 6 -6.91 16.01 -11.69
C PHE A 6 -5.91 16.33 -10.60
N ASP A 7 -5.67 17.61 -10.37
CA ASP A 7 -4.54 18.09 -9.59
C ASP A 7 -4.99 18.64 -8.24
N VAL A 8 -4.25 18.36 -7.19
CA VAL A 8 -4.29 19.06 -5.92
C VAL A 8 -3.56 20.37 -6.12
N CYS A 9 -4.29 21.47 -6.19
CA CYS A 9 -3.72 22.82 -6.28
C CYS A 9 -3.64 23.50 -4.90
N GLN A 10 -4.50 23.06 -3.98
CA GLN A 10 -4.55 23.50 -2.59
C GLN A 10 -4.97 22.30 -1.72
N CYS A 11 -4.32 22.12 -0.57
CA CYS A 11 -4.68 21.06 0.39
C CYS A 11 -6.12 21.21 0.86
N SER A 12 -6.78 20.07 1.05
CA SER A 12 -8.17 19.94 1.52
C SER A 12 -9.21 20.68 0.63
N ALA A 13 -8.84 21.01 -0.62
CA ALA A 13 -9.72 21.63 -1.61
C ALA A 13 -10.05 20.63 -2.73
N PRO A 14 -11.17 20.84 -3.47
CA PRO A 14 -11.51 20.02 -4.61
C PRO A 14 -10.39 19.96 -5.65
N LEU A 15 -10.19 18.78 -6.25
CA LEU A 15 -9.23 18.62 -7.33
C LEU A 15 -9.61 19.50 -8.52
N GLN A 16 -8.59 20.10 -9.14
CA GLN A 16 -8.78 20.92 -10.34
C GLN A 16 -8.48 20.11 -11.59
N VAL A 17 -9.31 20.28 -12.61
CA VAL A 17 -9.09 19.63 -13.91
C VAL A 17 -8.18 20.54 -14.74
N ASN A 18 -7.05 19.98 -15.19
CA ASN A 18 -6.12 20.63 -16.08
C ASN A 18 -6.02 19.87 -17.41
N GLU A 19 -6.03 20.62 -18.51
CA GLU A 19 -5.81 20.08 -19.85
C GLU A 19 -4.51 20.66 -20.42
N ARG A 20 -3.67 19.77 -20.94
CA ARG A 20 -2.37 20.15 -21.54
C ARG A 20 -1.98 19.16 -22.63
N GLU A 21 -0.96 19.49 -23.39
CA GLU A 21 -0.36 18.52 -24.28
C GLU A 21 0.34 17.42 -23.47
N ALA A 22 0.16 16.16 -23.90
CA ALA A 22 0.87 15.04 -23.32
C ALA A 22 2.37 15.18 -23.64
N PRO A 23 3.26 14.92 -22.69
CA PRO A 23 4.69 15.01 -22.92
C PRO A 23 5.13 14.01 -23.99
N THR A 24 6.10 14.40 -24.80
CA THR A 24 6.77 13.48 -25.73
C THR A 24 7.92 12.79 -24.97
N PRO A 25 7.91 11.45 -24.86
CA PRO A 25 8.96 10.72 -24.16
C PRO A 25 10.35 10.98 -24.76
N GLN A 26 11.35 11.21 -23.90
CA GLN A 26 12.75 11.42 -24.27
C GLN A 26 13.60 10.29 -23.68
N GLY A 27 14.77 10.00 -24.28
CA GLY A 27 15.69 8.99 -23.77
C GLY A 27 14.98 7.66 -23.49
N SER A 28 15.00 7.22 -22.24
CA SER A 28 14.35 5.98 -21.80
C SER A 28 12.91 6.15 -21.27
N GLU A 29 12.31 7.31 -21.46
CA GLU A 29 10.95 7.56 -20.97
C GLU A 29 9.88 6.78 -21.74
N VAL A 30 8.77 6.48 -21.07
CA VAL A 30 7.61 5.80 -21.64
C VAL A 30 6.34 6.56 -21.28
N LEU A 31 5.49 6.85 -22.26
CA LEU A 31 4.18 7.46 -22.04
C LEU A 31 3.11 6.36 -22.01
N LEU A 32 2.36 6.33 -20.92
CA LEU A 32 1.22 5.44 -20.76
C LEU A 32 -0.11 6.21 -20.91
N LYS A 33 -1.08 5.59 -21.56
CA LYS A 33 -2.50 5.92 -21.42
C LYS A 33 -3.04 5.14 -20.23
N ILE A 34 -3.54 5.81 -19.21
CA ILE A 34 -4.05 5.16 -18.01
C ILE A 34 -5.35 4.41 -18.31
N LEU A 35 -5.38 3.14 -17.94
CA LEU A 35 -6.54 2.25 -18.03
C LEU A 35 -7.25 2.14 -16.68
N ALA A 36 -6.46 2.03 -15.59
CA ALA A 36 -6.96 1.99 -14.21
C ALA A 36 -6.01 2.71 -13.27
N SER A 37 -6.57 3.41 -12.29
CA SER A 37 -5.82 4.00 -11.17
C SER A 37 -6.59 3.75 -9.88
N GLY A 38 -5.98 3.03 -8.94
CA GLY A 38 -6.53 2.77 -7.62
C GLY A 38 -6.53 4.01 -6.74
N VAL A 39 -7.36 3.98 -5.70
CA VAL A 39 -7.41 5.03 -4.67
C VAL A 39 -6.94 4.43 -3.36
N CYS A 40 -5.90 5.01 -2.79
CA CYS A 40 -5.28 4.58 -1.55
C CYS A 40 -5.57 5.60 -0.43
N HIS A 41 -5.56 5.13 0.83
CA HIS A 41 -5.68 6.04 1.98
C HIS A 41 -4.57 7.10 2.01
N SER A 42 -3.39 6.80 1.48
CA SER A 42 -2.30 7.76 1.35
C SER A 42 -2.65 8.96 0.46
N ASP A 43 -3.56 8.81 -0.50
CA ASP A 43 -4.02 9.93 -1.31
C ASP A 43 -4.79 10.96 -0.47
N LEU A 44 -5.48 10.51 0.59
CA LEU A 44 -6.15 11.42 1.54
C LEU A 44 -5.12 12.24 2.32
N HIS A 45 -4.05 11.61 2.84
CA HIS A 45 -2.97 12.33 3.50
C HIS A 45 -2.30 13.36 2.58
N ILE A 46 -2.12 13.01 1.30
CA ILE A 46 -1.55 13.92 0.31
C ILE A 46 -2.52 15.08 0.03
N TRP A 47 -3.80 14.79 -0.08
CA TRP A 47 -4.83 15.80 -0.26
C TRP A 47 -4.96 16.72 0.96
N ASP A 48 -4.89 16.18 2.20
CA ASP A 48 -4.89 16.94 3.45
C ASP A 48 -3.59 17.75 3.64
N GLY A 49 -2.48 17.28 3.07
CA GLY A 49 -1.17 17.93 3.13
C GLY A 49 -0.33 17.58 4.35
N TYR A 50 -0.70 16.57 5.15
CA TYR A 50 0.05 16.17 6.34
C TYR A 50 -0.18 14.72 6.75
N TYR A 51 0.69 14.22 7.63
CA TYR A 51 0.49 13.01 8.43
C TYR A 51 0.44 13.37 9.91
N GLU A 52 -0.45 12.76 10.68
CA GLU A 52 -0.40 12.80 12.15
C GLU A 52 0.77 11.91 12.63
N ILE A 53 1.66 12.48 13.47
CA ILE A 53 2.85 11.74 13.94
C ILE A 53 2.87 11.55 15.47
N GLY A 54 1.73 11.73 16.14
CA GLY A 54 1.59 11.58 17.59
C GLY A 54 1.85 12.87 18.34
N GLY A 55 1.44 12.89 19.61
CA GLY A 55 1.59 14.06 20.49
C GLY A 55 0.93 15.35 19.99
N GLY A 56 -0.11 15.23 19.12
CA GLY A 56 -0.75 16.38 18.48
C GLY A 56 0.11 17.06 17.41
N LYS A 57 1.20 16.43 16.96
CA LYS A 57 2.11 16.97 15.95
C LYS A 57 1.76 16.47 14.57
N ARG A 58 1.99 17.31 13.55
CA ARG A 58 1.81 17.00 12.14
C ARG A 58 3.12 17.06 11.39
N LEU A 59 3.36 16.07 10.56
CA LEU A 59 4.42 16.09 9.55
C LEU A 59 3.85 16.70 8.27
N MET A 60 4.15 17.95 8.00
CA MET A 60 3.67 18.63 6.81
C MET A 60 4.35 18.08 5.56
N LEU A 61 3.58 17.81 4.51
CA LEU A 61 4.12 17.26 3.26
C LEU A 61 4.99 18.28 2.51
N ALA A 62 4.71 19.57 2.67
CA ALA A 62 5.56 20.65 2.15
C ALA A 62 6.98 20.59 2.73
N ASP A 63 7.14 20.27 4.02
CA ASP A 63 8.45 20.13 4.68
C ASP A 63 9.23 18.92 4.13
N ARG A 64 8.54 17.95 3.53
CA ARG A 64 9.13 16.81 2.83
C ARG A 64 9.46 17.09 1.36
N GLY A 65 9.24 18.29 0.89
CA GLY A 65 9.52 18.73 -0.48
C GLY A 65 8.42 18.38 -1.49
N ILE A 66 7.21 18.01 -1.05
CA ILE A 66 6.05 17.85 -1.92
C ILE A 66 5.58 19.23 -2.36
N LYS A 67 5.45 19.43 -3.67
CA LYS A 67 5.07 20.71 -4.29
C LYS A 67 3.70 20.59 -4.95
N LEU A 68 2.90 21.64 -4.80
CA LEU A 68 1.65 21.79 -5.53
C LEU A 68 1.84 22.74 -6.74
N PRO A 69 1.09 22.58 -7.84
CA PRO A 69 0.05 21.54 -8.03
C PRO A 69 0.66 20.15 -8.21
N LEU A 70 -0.06 19.12 -7.73
CA LEU A 70 0.34 17.72 -7.83
C LEU A 70 -0.81 16.87 -8.36
N THR A 71 -0.56 16.07 -9.39
CA THR A 71 -1.45 14.99 -9.80
C THR A 71 -1.17 13.78 -8.91
N MET A 72 -2.14 13.36 -8.10
CA MET A 72 -2.03 12.16 -7.25
C MET A 72 -2.22 10.86 -8.04
N GLY A 73 -2.36 9.73 -7.35
CA GLY A 73 -2.61 8.40 -7.90
C GLY A 73 -1.32 7.62 -8.14
N HIS A 74 -1.09 6.62 -7.28
CA HIS A 74 0.13 5.80 -7.31
C HIS A 74 -0.16 4.31 -7.57
N GLU A 75 -1.40 3.92 -7.82
CA GLU A 75 -1.81 2.55 -8.16
C GLU A 75 -2.26 2.48 -9.62
N ASN A 76 -1.32 2.37 -10.57
CA ASN A 76 -1.60 2.63 -11.97
C ASN A 76 -1.35 1.41 -12.87
N VAL A 77 -2.30 1.16 -13.76
CA VAL A 77 -2.13 0.30 -14.94
C VAL A 77 -2.41 1.13 -16.18
N GLY A 78 -1.55 1.03 -17.17
CA GLY A 78 -1.71 1.76 -18.43
C GLY A 78 -1.19 0.99 -19.64
N GLU A 79 -1.65 1.44 -20.80
CA GLU A 79 -1.20 1.00 -22.13
C GLU A 79 -0.07 1.92 -22.60
N VAL A 80 1.03 1.35 -23.06
CA VAL A 80 2.14 2.09 -23.67
C VAL A 80 1.67 2.70 -24.98
N VAL A 81 1.69 4.03 -25.08
CA VAL A 81 1.26 4.77 -26.28
C VAL A 81 2.39 5.48 -27.01
N ALA A 82 3.50 5.73 -26.31
CA ALA A 82 4.73 6.25 -26.92
C ALA A 82 5.94 5.86 -26.08
N VAL A 83 7.10 5.74 -26.73
CA VAL A 83 8.38 5.39 -26.10
C VAL A 83 9.47 6.34 -26.57
N GLY A 84 10.40 6.69 -25.69
CA GLY A 84 11.59 7.42 -26.03
C GLY A 84 12.58 6.53 -26.82
N PRO A 85 13.53 7.13 -27.53
CA PRO A 85 14.42 6.41 -28.46
C PRO A 85 15.33 5.38 -27.78
N GLU A 86 15.54 5.49 -26.47
CA GLU A 86 16.37 4.58 -25.67
C GLU A 86 15.54 3.64 -24.76
N ALA A 87 14.22 3.71 -24.80
CA ALA A 87 13.34 2.91 -23.98
C ALA A 87 13.29 1.45 -24.47
N LYS A 88 14.15 0.61 -23.91
CA LYS A 88 14.20 -0.83 -24.22
C LYS A 88 13.32 -1.62 -23.24
N GLY A 89 12.55 -2.60 -23.78
CA GLY A 89 11.73 -3.49 -22.96
C GLY A 89 10.28 -3.01 -22.74
N ALA A 90 9.85 -1.95 -23.45
CA ALA A 90 8.47 -1.53 -23.53
C ALA A 90 8.09 -1.31 -25.01
N ASN A 91 6.97 -1.89 -25.44
CA ASN A 91 6.46 -1.75 -26.81
C ASN A 91 5.11 -1.04 -26.78
N ILE A 92 4.81 -0.28 -27.82
CA ILE A 92 3.50 0.34 -27.99
C ILE A 92 2.42 -0.76 -27.99
N GLY A 93 1.35 -0.56 -27.24
CA GLY A 93 0.28 -1.51 -27.01
C GLY A 93 0.47 -2.43 -25.80
N ASP A 94 1.66 -2.47 -25.19
CA ASP A 94 1.87 -3.22 -23.94
C ASP A 94 1.00 -2.66 -22.80
N VAL A 95 0.27 -3.53 -22.10
CA VAL A 95 -0.44 -3.17 -20.86
C VAL A 95 0.45 -3.50 -19.67
N ARG A 96 0.74 -2.51 -18.82
CA ARG A 96 1.71 -2.63 -17.73
C ARG A 96 1.19 -2.06 -16.41
N LEU A 97 1.52 -2.74 -15.32
CA LEU A 97 1.43 -2.19 -13.97
C LEU A 97 2.65 -1.31 -13.73
N VAL A 98 2.42 -0.14 -13.15
CA VAL A 98 3.48 0.82 -12.81
C VAL A 98 3.92 0.61 -11.37
N ASN A 99 5.19 0.33 -11.13
CA ASN A 99 5.77 0.45 -9.79
C ASN A 99 6.00 1.93 -9.47
N PRO A 100 5.25 2.52 -8.52
CA PRO A 100 5.35 3.95 -8.23
C PRO A 100 6.52 4.30 -7.30
N TRP A 101 7.15 3.31 -6.66
CA TRP A 101 8.15 3.48 -5.60
C TRP A 101 9.54 3.65 -6.19
N MET A 102 9.80 4.84 -6.72
CA MET A 102 10.99 5.15 -7.51
C MET A 102 12.06 5.83 -6.65
N GLY A 103 13.25 5.22 -6.60
CA GLY A 103 14.42 5.80 -5.94
C GLY A 103 15.26 6.67 -6.88
N CYS A 104 16.35 7.23 -6.35
CA CYS A 104 17.32 8.01 -7.17
C CYS A 104 18.23 7.12 -8.03
N GLY A 105 18.30 5.81 -7.75
CA GLY A 105 19.13 4.83 -8.47
C GLY A 105 20.60 4.79 -8.05
N GLU A 106 21.12 5.80 -7.34
CA GLU A 106 22.57 5.95 -7.08
C GLU A 106 23.00 5.86 -5.61
N CYS A 107 22.08 6.10 -4.65
CA CYS A 107 22.40 6.01 -3.24
C CYS A 107 22.59 4.53 -2.78
N LYS A 108 23.19 4.35 -1.61
CA LYS A 108 23.53 3.01 -1.10
C LYS A 108 22.30 2.09 -0.94
N VAL A 109 21.11 2.61 -0.61
CA VAL A 109 19.89 1.79 -0.51
C VAL A 109 19.34 1.42 -1.88
N CYS A 110 19.37 2.34 -2.87
CA CYS A 110 18.98 2.01 -4.24
C CYS A 110 19.90 0.96 -4.87
N LYS A 111 21.22 1.07 -4.64
CA LYS A 111 22.21 0.08 -5.13
C LYS A 111 22.04 -1.31 -4.53
N ARG A 112 21.34 -1.43 -3.40
CA ARG A 112 20.95 -2.71 -2.79
C ARG A 112 19.64 -3.28 -3.36
N GLY A 113 18.93 -2.52 -4.21
CA GLY A 113 17.61 -2.88 -4.72
C GLY A 113 16.44 -2.36 -3.87
N ASP A 114 16.72 -1.64 -2.78
CA ASP A 114 15.71 -1.11 -1.84
C ASP A 114 15.28 0.32 -2.24
N GLU A 115 14.92 0.55 -3.50
CA GLU A 115 14.56 1.89 -4.01
C GLU A 115 13.41 2.53 -3.24
N ASN A 116 12.49 1.74 -2.73
CA ASN A 116 11.39 2.18 -1.87
C ASN A 116 11.88 2.88 -0.58
N LEU A 117 13.10 2.62 -0.13
CA LEU A 117 13.71 3.23 1.07
C LEU A 117 14.62 4.41 0.74
N CYS A 118 14.60 4.90 -0.49
CA CYS A 118 15.42 6.03 -0.91
C CYS A 118 14.99 7.33 -0.24
N THR A 119 15.93 8.07 0.36
CA THR A 119 15.65 9.38 0.97
C THR A 119 15.45 10.50 -0.05
N ARG A 120 15.86 10.27 -1.33
CA ARG A 120 15.63 11.17 -2.47
C ARG A 120 14.65 10.52 -3.46
N SER A 121 13.58 9.94 -2.93
CA SER A 121 12.58 9.24 -3.73
C SER A 121 11.80 10.21 -4.65
N ARG A 122 11.33 9.66 -5.78
CA ARG A 122 10.50 10.36 -6.76
C ARG A 122 9.19 9.59 -7.00
N ASN A 123 8.63 9.09 -5.90
CA ASN A 123 7.43 8.26 -5.95
C ASN A 123 6.30 8.98 -6.69
N LEU A 124 5.70 8.26 -7.64
CA LEU A 124 4.58 8.78 -8.44
C LEU A 124 3.37 9.05 -7.55
N GLY A 125 2.66 10.13 -7.85
CA GLY A 125 1.50 10.57 -7.08
C GLY A 125 1.81 11.12 -5.69
N VAL A 126 3.10 11.21 -5.32
CA VAL A 126 3.58 11.72 -4.02
C VAL A 126 4.60 12.84 -4.21
N PHE A 127 5.75 12.56 -4.83
CA PHE A 127 6.82 13.54 -5.11
C PHE A 127 6.88 13.95 -6.58
N SER A 128 6.20 13.22 -7.44
CA SER A 128 6.03 13.50 -8.86
C SER A 128 4.60 13.18 -9.28
N ASN A 129 4.17 13.71 -10.42
CA ASN A 129 2.81 13.51 -10.90
C ASN A 129 2.50 12.02 -11.09
N GLY A 130 1.30 11.62 -10.67
CA GLY A 130 0.77 10.27 -10.71
C GLY A 130 -0.34 10.07 -11.74
N GLY A 131 -1.12 9.03 -11.54
CA GLY A 131 -2.06 8.49 -12.52
C GLY A 131 -3.49 9.02 -12.45
N TYR A 132 -3.81 9.99 -11.60
CA TYR A 132 -5.11 10.67 -11.70
C TYR A 132 -5.12 11.59 -12.92
N ALA A 133 -4.77 11.00 -14.05
CA ALA A 133 -4.66 11.64 -15.35
C ALA A 133 -5.02 10.63 -16.45
N THR A 134 -5.26 11.13 -17.66
CA THR A 134 -5.47 10.26 -18.83
C THR A 134 -4.16 9.64 -19.34
N HIS A 135 -3.01 10.29 -19.04
CA HIS A 135 -1.69 9.81 -19.46
C HIS A 135 -0.70 10.03 -18.34
N LEU A 136 0.32 9.16 -18.27
CA LEU A 136 1.38 9.20 -17.27
C LEU A 136 2.73 8.94 -17.92
N LEU A 137 3.69 9.83 -17.69
CA LEU A 137 5.07 9.67 -18.14
C LEU A 137 5.87 8.88 -17.10
N ILE A 138 6.50 7.81 -17.53
CA ILE A 138 7.35 6.93 -16.70
C ILE A 138 8.80 7.14 -17.13
N PRO A 139 9.75 7.34 -16.18
CA PRO A 139 11.11 7.70 -16.53
C PRO A 139 11.93 6.56 -17.14
N HIS A 140 11.52 5.31 -16.93
CA HIS A 140 12.26 4.14 -17.44
C HIS A 140 11.38 2.88 -17.45
N PRO A 141 11.47 2.00 -18.47
CA PRO A 141 10.72 0.75 -18.57
C PRO A 141 10.88 -0.21 -17.38
N ARG A 142 11.97 -0.14 -16.62
CA ARG A 142 12.21 -0.98 -15.43
C ARG A 142 11.13 -0.86 -14.35
N TYR A 143 10.32 0.19 -14.39
CA TYR A 143 9.19 0.40 -13.48
C TYR A 143 7.87 -0.15 -14.02
N LEU A 144 7.89 -0.77 -15.18
CA LEU A 144 6.73 -1.34 -15.87
C LEU A 144 6.74 -2.87 -15.75
N PHE A 145 5.69 -3.42 -15.16
CA PHE A 145 5.57 -4.84 -14.90
C PHE A 145 4.44 -5.45 -15.74
N ASP A 146 4.69 -6.62 -16.31
CA ASP A 146 3.69 -7.40 -17.03
C ASP A 146 2.68 -8.01 -16.05
N ILE A 147 1.38 -7.75 -16.29
CA ILE A 147 0.27 -8.25 -15.47
C ILE A 147 -0.34 -9.54 -16.02
N GLY A 148 0.14 -10.02 -17.16
CA GLY A 148 -0.44 -11.19 -17.84
C GLY A 148 -1.91 -10.97 -18.21
N ALA A 149 -2.76 -11.93 -17.88
CA ALA A 149 -4.20 -11.89 -18.15
C ALA A 149 -5.03 -11.21 -17.05
N VAL A 150 -4.39 -10.57 -16.06
CA VAL A 150 -5.10 -9.89 -14.96
C VAL A 150 -5.76 -8.61 -15.48
N ALA A 151 -7.04 -8.40 -15.16
CA ALA A 151 -7.73 -7.17 -15.53
C ALA A 151 -7.09 -5.94 -14.87
N SER A 152 -7.02 -4.83 -15.60
CA SER A 152 -6.32 -3.61 -15.16
C SER A 152 -6.81 -3.09 -13.81
N GLU A 153 -8.10 -3.11 -13.57
CA GLU A 153 -8.73 -2.65 -12.33
C GLU A 153 -8.37 -3.54 -11.13
N GLN A 154 -8.14 -4.83 -11.37
CA GLN A 154 -7.72 -5.78 -10.35
C GLN A 154 -6.22 -5.68 -10.08
N ALA A 155 -5.43 -5.41 -11.12
CA ALA A 155 -3.98 -5.30 -11.01
C ALA A 155 -3.52 -4.00 -10.35
N ALA A 156 -4.23 -2.88 -10.59
CA ALA A 156 -3.82 -1.56 -10.11
C ALA A 156 -3.50 -1.52 -8.59
N PRO A 157 -4.32 -2.09 -7.67
CA PRO A 157 -4.01 -2.11 -6.24
C PRO A 157 -2.75 -2.90 -5.87
N LEU A 158 -2.27 -3.80 -6.74
CA LEU A 158 -1.03 -4.53 -6.49
C LEU A 158 0.19 -3.61 -6.40
N ALA A 159 0.13 -2.42 -7.05
CA ALA A 159 1.20 -1.43 -7.04
C ALA A 159 1.43 -0.80 -5.65
N CYS A 160 0.42 -0.79 -4.78
CA CYS A 160 0.51 -0.25 -3.42
C CYS A 160 0.11 -1.29 -2.37
N SER A 161 -1.19 -1.54 -2.20
CA SER A 161 -1.67 -2.45 -1.15
C SER A 161 -1.12 -3.87 -1.30
N GLY A 162 -1.00 -4.37 -2.53
CA GLY A 162 -0.44 -5.68 -2.82
C GLY A 162 1.02 -5.79 -2.42
N VAL A 163 1.88 -4.94 -2.97
CA VAL A 163 3.33 -4.99 -2.69
C VAL A 163 3.64 -4.66 -1.23
N THR A 164 2.86 -3.78 -0.59
CA THR A 164 3.00 -3.43 0.82
C THR A 164 2.71 -4.63 1.72
N ALA A 165 1.59 -5.31 1.51
CA ALA A 165 1.23 -6.50 2.27
C ALA A 165 2.21 -7.65 2.02
N PHE A 166 2.62 -7.86 0.77
CA PHE A 166 3.59 -8.89 0.39
C PHE A 166 4.95 -8.67 1.05
N SER A 167 5.49 -7.45 0.97
CA SER A 167 6.76 -7.08 1.60
C SER A 167 6.72 -7.22 3.12
N ALA A 168 5.58 -6.90 3.77
CA ALA A 168 5.40 -7.12 5.20
C ALA A 168 5.42 -8.63 5.55
N LEU A 169 4.69 -9.45 4.80
CA LEU A 169 4.64 -10.90 4.99
C LEU A 169 6.01 -11.57 4.80
N LYS A 170 6.81 -11.11 3.84
CA LYS A 170 8.19 -11.58 3.63
C LYS A 170 9.14 -11.33 4.81
N LYS A 171 8.77 -10.48 5.76
CA LYS A 171 9.54 -10.24 6.98
C LYS A 171 9.27 -11.28 8.08
N ILE A 172 8.25 -12.11 7.90
CA ILE A 172 7.98 -13.28 8.76
C ILE A 172 8.87 -14.43 8.27
N ASP A 173 9.48 -15.13 9.20
CA ASP A 173 10.18 -16.36 8.87
C ASP A 173 9.24 -17.39 8.21
N PRO A 174 9.63 -18.01 7.08
CA PRO A 174 8.77 -18.94 6.35
C PRO A 174 8.27 -20.14 7.15
N ALA A 175 9.05 -20.65 8.10
CA ALA A 175 8.63 -21.75 8.98
C ALA A 175 7.56 -21.26 9.95
N THR A 176 7.74 -20.08 10.54
CA THR A 176 6.75 -19.40 11.39
C THR A 176 5.45 -19.13 10.63
N LEU A 177 5.53 -18.62 9.40
CA LEU A 177 4.33 -18.37 8.57
C LEU A 177 3.51 -19.64 8.34
N LYS A 178 4.16 -20.77 8.12
CA LYS A 178 3.52 -22.06 7.83
C LYS A 178 3.10 -22.81 9.09
N GLY A 179 3.83 -22.67 10.19
CA GLY A 179 3.63 -23.44 11.42
C GLY A 179 2.74 -22.76 12.44
N GLU A 180 2.72 -21.44 12.46
CA GLU A 180 2.11 -20.64 13.51
C GLU A 180 0.97 -19.76 13.01
N ALA A 181 0.16 -19.25 13.94
CA ALA A 181 -0.86 -18.28 13.62
C ALA A 181 -0.24 -16.91 13.37
N VAL A 182 -0.59 -16.28 12.24
CA VAL A 182 -0.25 -14.90 11.92
C VAL A 182 -1.40 -13.99 12.33
N VAL A 183 -1.13 -12.97 13.12
CA VAL A 183 -2.12 -11.95 13.49
C VAL A 183 -1.98 -10.77 12.56
N ILE A 184 -3.08 -10.34 11.97
CA ILE A 184 -3.18 -9.14 11.13
C ILE A 184 -4.13 -8.17 11.80
N ILE A 185 -3.63 -6.98 12.17
CA ILE A 185 -4.44 -5.91 12.74
C ILE A 185 -4.79 -4.90 11.64
N GLY A 186 -6.08 -4.62 11.52
CA GLY A 186 -6.68 -3.78 10.49
C GLY A 186 -7.19 -4.58 9.30
N ALA A 187 -8.51 -4.59 9.09
CA ALA A 187 -9.20 -5.25 8.00
C ALA A 187 -9.64 -4.27 6.89
N GLY A 188 -8.85 -3.20 6.68
CA GLY A 188 -8.94 -2.33 5.50
C GLY A 188 -8.37 -2.99 4.25
N GLY A 189 -8.28 -2.25 3.14
CA GLY A 189 -7.81 -2.78 1.85
C GLY A 189 -6.45 -3.49 1.93
N VAL A 190 -5.47 -2.89 2.61
CA VAL A 190 -4.13 -3.50 2.78
C VAL A 190 -4.18 -4.73 3.67
N GLY A 191 -4.97 -4.69 4.76
CA GLY A 191 -5.09 -5.84 5.66
C GLY A 191 -5.78 -7.03 5.02
N LEU A 192 -6.88 -6.82 4.27
CA LEU A 192 -7.56 -7.86 3.51
C LEU A 192 -6.63 -8.45 2.43
N MET A 193 -5.85 -7.62 1.75
CA MET A 193 -4.81 -8.05 0.83
C MET A 193 -3.78 -8.92 1.59
N GLY A 194 -3.36 -8.50 2.79
CA GLY A 194 -2.48 -9.26 3.68
C GLY A 194 -3.03 -10.63 4.03
N VAL A 195 -4.30 -10.75 4.41
CA VAL A 195 -4.97 -12.04 4.69
C VAL A 195 -4.90 -12.95 3.47
N THR A 196 -5.32 -12.46 2.31
CA THR A 196 -5.33 -13.27 1.08
C THR A 196 -3.93 -13.71 0.67
N LEU A 197 -2.96 -12.80 0.71
CA LEU A 197 -1.57 -13.12 0.37
C LEU A 197 -0.92 -14.07 1.38
N ALA A 198 -1.20 -13.93 2.68
CA ALA A 198 -0.73 -14.88 3.71
C ALA A 198 -1.18 -16.30 3.39
N LYS A 199 -2.45 -16.48 3.02
CA LYS A 199 -2.98 -17.78 2.61
C LYS A 199 -2.30 -18.32 1.35
N LYS A 200 -2.05 -17.49 0.35
CA LYS A 200 -1.32 -17.88 -0.88
C LYS A 200 0.15 -18.23 -0.62
N LEU A 201 0.76 -17.63 0.40
CA LEU A 201 2.11 -17.95 0.86
C LEU A 201 2.16 -19.19 1.77
N GLY A 202 1.01 -19.80 2.07
CA GLY A 202 0.90 -21.04 2.84
C GLY A 202 0.75 -20.85 4.34
N ALA A 203 0.29 -19.68 4.80
CA ALA A 203 -0.03 -19.47 6.21
C ALA A 203 -1.06 -20.51 6.70
N SER A 204 -0.72 -21.21 7.77
CA SER A 204 -1.58 -22.24 8.36
C SER A 204 -2.85 -21.64 8.95
N LYS A 205 -2.70 -20.54 9.70
CA LYS A 205 -3.77 -19.82 10.37
C LYS A 205 -3.55 -18.32 10.27
N VAL A 206 -4.61 -17.56 9.94
CA VAL A 206 -4.61 -16.10 9.96
C VAL A 206 -5.72 -15.62 10.90
N VAL A 207 -5.36 -14.80 11.86
CA VAL A 207 -6.29 -14.12 12.78
C VAL A 207 -6.36 -12.66 12.36
N ILE A 208 -7.55 -12.19 11.97
CA ILE A 208 -7.79 -10.78 11.64
C ILE A 208 -8.36 -10.05 12.85
N VAL A 209 -7.87 -8.84 13.10
CA VAL A 209 -8.27 -8.01 14.25
C VAL A 209 -8.68 -6.64 13.73
N ASP A 210 -9.90 -6.20 13.99
CA ASP A 210 -10.41 -4.85 13.63
C ASP A 210 -11.47 -4.43 14.64
N ILE A 211 -11.72 -3.15 14.78
CA ILE A 211 -12.75 -2.58 15.65
C ILE A 211 -14.14 -2.60 14.97
N ASP A 212 -14.20 -2.74 13.66
CA ASP A 212 -15.44 -2.67 12.88
C ASP A 212 -15.97 -4.08 12.58
N PRO A 213 -17.15 -4.48 13.13
CA PRO A 213 -17.74 -5.79 12.88
C PRO A 213 -18.00 -6.10 11.41
N VAL A 214 -18.30 -5.09 10.59
CA VAL A 214 -18.50 -5.27 9.14
C VAL A 214 -17.22 -5.77 8.47
N LYS A 215 -16.08 -5.32 8.94
CA LYS A 215 -14.76 -5.74 8.44
C LYS A 215 -14.37 -7.14 8.89
N HIS A 216 -14.91 -7.64 10.01
CA HIS A 216 -14.68 -9.02 10.45
C HIS A 216 -15.18 -10.01 9.40
N GLU A 217 -16.40 -9.80 8.88
CA GLU A 217 -16.96 -10.66 7.84
C GLU A 217 -16.12 -10.62 6.57
N ALA A 218 -15.64 -9.42 6.18
CA ALA A 218 -14.75 -9.26 5.03
C ALA A 218 -13.42 -10.00 5.23
N GLY A 219 -12.84 -9.96 6.44
CA GLY A 219 -11.64 -10.70 6.81
C GLY A 219 -11.81 -12.22 6.71
N ILE A 220 -12.92 -12.76 7.20
CA ILE A 220 -13.23 -14.18 7.06
C ILE A 220 -13.40 -14.58 5.59
N LYS A 221 -14.12 -13.77 4.81
CA LYS A 221 -14.27 -13.99 3.35
C LYS A 221 -12.94 -13.93 2.59
N ALA A 222 -11.99 -13.13 3.07
CA ALA A 222 -10.64 -13.06 2.50
C ALA A 222 -9.77 -14.28 2.86
N GLY A 223 -10.22 -15.13 3.80
CA GLY A 223 -9.55 -16.37 4.19
C GLY A 223 -8.96 -16.38 5.59
N ALA A 224 -9.28 -15.38 6.44
CA ALA A 224 -8.94 -15.45 7.86
C ALA A 224 -9.68 -16.60 8.55
N SER A 225 -9.00 -17.28 9.47
CA SER A 225 -9.56 -18.38 10.24
C SER A 225 -10.42 -17.91 11.40
N MET A 226 -10.21 -16.68 11.86
CA MET A 226 -10.88 -16.05 12.99
C MET A 226 -10.82 -14.53 12.83
N ALA A 227 -11.88 -13.84 13.29
CA ALA A 227 -11.90 -12.39 13.44
C ALA A 227 -12.09 -12.03 14.92
N ILE A 228 -11.38 -11.00 15.38
CA ILE A 228 -11.42 -10.51 16.77
C ILE A 228 -11.72 -9.03 16.78
N ASP A 229 -12.63 -8.60 17.66
CA ASP A 229 -12.89 -7.18 17.89
C ASP A 229 -11.79 -6.57 18.77
N SER A 230 -11.01 -5.64 18.19
CA SER A 230 -9.97 -4.93 18.96
C SER A 230 -10.51 -4.01 20.05
N GLY A 231 -11.79 -3.66 20.02
CA GLY A 231 -12.48 -2.87 21.04
C GLY A 231 -12.99 -3.69 22.23
N ALA A 232 -13.00 -5.02 22.13
CA ALA A 232 -13.45 -5.88 23.22
C ALA A 232 -12.50 -5.81 24.42
N ALA A 233 -13.04 -5.81 25.64
CA ALA A 233 -12.25 -5.72 26.86
C ALA A 233 -11.24 -6.88 27.02
N ASP A 234 -11.51 -8.03 26.43
CA ASP A 234 -10.70 -9.24 26.42
C ASP A 234 -9.99 -9.51 25.09
N ALA A 235 -9.91 -8.53 24.19
CA ALA A 235 -9.28 -8.67 22.86
C ALA A 235 -7.89 -9.29 22.94
N LEU A 236 -7.03 -8.82 23.86
CA LEU A 236 -5.71 -9.37 24.10
C LEU A 236 -5.76 -10.86 24.45
N LYS A 237 -6.66 -11.25 25.35
CA LYS A 237 -6.82 -12.65 25.72
C LYS A 237 -7.29 -13.50 24.55
N GLN A 238 -8.25 -13.00 23.77
CA GLN A 238 -8.73 -13.71 22.57
C GLN A 238 -7.59 -13.94 21.56
N ILE A 239 -6.70 -12.93 21.34
CA ILE A 239 -5.53 -13.08 20.47
C ILE A 239 -4.59 -14.15 21.03
N GLN A 240 -4.29 -14.12 22.34
CA GLN A 240 -3.41 -15.09 22.99
C GLN A 240 -3.99 -16.52 22.91
N ASP A 241 -5.27 -16.68 23.18
CA ASP A 241 -5.96 -17.99 23.06
C ASP A 241 -5.93 -18.50 21.60
N ALA A 242 -6.15 -17.61 20.62
CA ALA A 242 -6.13 -17.95 19.21
C ALA A 242 -4.73 -18.33 18.70
N THR A 243 -3.67 -17.89 19.39
CA THR A 243 -2.27 -18.10 19.02
C THR A 243 -1.52 -19.04 19.95
N GLY A 244 -2.23 -19.74 20.84
CA GLY A 244 -1.63 -20.73 21.74
C GLY A 244 -0.73 -20.13 22.83
N GLY A 245 -1.09 -18.96 23.34
CA GLY A 245 -0.39 -18.28 24.43
C GLY A 245 0.37 -17.01 24.02
N GLY A 246 0.30 -16.62 22.74
CA GLY A 246 0.89 -15.41 22.19
C GLY A 246 1.36 -15.57 20.75
N ALA A 247 1.36 -14.48 20.02
CA ALA A 247 1.69 -14.48 18.59
C ALA A 247 3.20 -14.43 18.34
N TRP A 248 3.70 -15.28 17.44
CA TRP A 248 5.05 -15.16 16.90
C TRP A 248 5.20 -14.00 15.94
N SER A 249 4.13 -13.67 15.23
CA SER A 249 4.14 -12.59 14.24
C SER A 249 2.82 -11.84 14.23
N VAL A 250 2.91 -10.52 14.37
CA VAL A 250 1.79 -9.59 14.24
C VAL A 250 2.13 -8.56 13.16
N ILE A 251 1.25 -8.37 12.18
CA ILE A 251 1.36 -7.29 11.20
C ILE A 251 0.28 -6.26 11.51
N ASP A 252 0.67 -5.02 11.79
CA ASP A 252 -0.24 -3.92 12.04
C ASP A 252 -0.35 -3.01 10.81
N PHE A 253 -1.48 -3.12 10.09
CA PHE A 253 -1.80 -2.27 8.95
C PHE A 253 -2.54 -0.98 9.32
N VAL A 254 -2.81 -0.76 10.61
CA VAL A 254 -3.40 0.49 11.12
C VAL A 254 -2.31 1.47 11.52
N GLY A 255 -1.39 1.07 12.40
CA GLY A 255 -0.26 1.88 12.85
C GLY A 255 -0.69 3.01 13.78
N SER A 256 -1.69 2.77 14.64
CA SER A 256 -2.02 3.68 15.75
C SER A 256 -1.28 3.27 17.02
N GLY A 257 -1.10 4.21 17.96
CA GLY A 257 -0.51 3.89 19.26
C GLY A 257 -1.23 2.73 19.97
N ALA A 258 -2.56 2.68 19.89
CA ALA A 258 -3.39 1.61 20.48
C ALA A 258 -3.17 0.26 19.81
N THR A 259 -3.16 0.20 18.47
CA THR A 259 -2.98 -1.05 17.72
C THR A 259 -1.57 -1.59 17.85
N VAL A 260 -0.54 -0.72 17.80
CA VAL A 260 0.85 -1.14 18.03
C VAL A 260 1.04 -1.66 19.46
N LYS A 261 0.41 -1.02 20.46
CA LYS A 261 0.44 -1.52 21.83
C LYS A 261 -0.22 -2.91 21.95
N LEU A 262 -1.41 -3.09 21.39
CA LEU A 262 -2.09 -4.38 21.37
C LEU A 262 -1.23 -5.44 20.69
N ALA A 263 -0.60 -5.11 19.56
CA ALA A 263 0.32 -6.00 18.84
C ALA A 263 1.51 -6.44 19.72
N VAL A 264 2.16 -5.49 20.41
CA VAL A 264 3.29 -5.79 21.32
C VAL A 264 2.84 -6.64 22.48
N ASP A 265 1.71 -6.32 23.12
CA ASP A 265 1.21 -7.06 24.28
C ASP A 265 0.80 -8.52 23.92
N SER A 266 0.35 -8.74 22.69
CA SER A 266 -0.07 -10.05 22.20
C SER A 266 1.08 -10.98 21.79
N LEU A 267 2.33 -10.49 21.74
CA LEU A 267 3.47 -11.32 21.35
C LEU A 267 3.77 -12.41 22.37
N ILE A 268 4.16 -13.56 21.90
CA ILE A 268 4.94 -14.53 22.68
C ILE A 268 6.38 -14.02 22.86
N LYS A 269 7.13 -14.59 23.81
CA LYS A 269 8.56 -14.31 23.93
C LYS A 269 9.31 -14.74 22.66
N GLY A 270 10.08 -13.83 22.07
CA GLY A 270 10.73 -14.03 20.77
C GLY A 270 9.91 -13.54 19.57
N GLY A 271 8.69 -13.08 19.79
CA GLY A 271 7.80 -12.64 18.71
C GLY A 271 8.19 -11.30 18.08
N THR A 272 7.63 -11.05 16.91
CA THR A 272 7.91 -9.85 16.09
C THR A 272 6.60 -9.11 15.73
N VAL A 273 6.58 -7.80 15.97
CA VAL A 273 5.57 -6.89 15.39
C VAL A 273 6.15 -6.23 14.13
N ILE A 274 5.37 -6.24 13.05
CA ILE A 274 5.66 -5.52 11.80
C ILE A 274 4.64 -4.41 11.64
N VAL A 275 5.06 -3.15 11.81
CA VAL A 275 4.21 -1.96 11.67
C VAL A 275 4.27 -1.47 10.24
N VAL A 276 3.11 -1.33 9.62
CA VAL A 276 2.92 -0.91 8.23
C VAL A 276 2.06 0.34 8.13
N GLY A 277 0.99 0.41 8.93
CA GLY A 277 0.02 1.49 8.91
C GLY A 277 0.62 2.84 9.34
N LEU A 278 0.00 3.92 8.86
CA LEU A 278 0.44 5.31 9.06
C LEU A 278 -0.65 6.17 9.73
N PHE A 279 -1.51 5.55 10.54
CA PHE A 279 -2.59 6.28 11.21
C PHE A 279 -2.06 7.35 12.18
N GLY A 280 -0.91 7.06 12.81
CA GLY A 280 -0.24 7.98 13.73
C GLY A 280 -0.52 7.69 15.20
N GLY A 281 0.22 8.39 16.06
CA GLY A 281 0.20 8.23 17.50
C GLY A 281 1.56 7.80 18.07
N ASP A 282 1.61 7.65 19.38
CA ASP A 282 2.81 7.33 20.14
C ASP A 282 2.62 6.03 20.91
N ILE A 283 3.72 5.31 21.16
CA ILE A 283 3.77 4.19 22.10
C ILE A 283 4.87 4.45 23.13
N THR A 284 4.61 4.03 24.37
CA THR A 284 5.63 3.96 25.41
C THR A 284 5.86 2.50 25.76
N LEU A 285 7.10 2.05 25.69
CA LEU A 285 7.51 0.69 26.03
C LEU A 285 8.58 0.75 27.13
N PRO A 286 8.43 -0.05 28.22
CA PRO A 286 9.50 -0.21 29.20
C PRO A 286 10.72 -0.85 28.50
N THR A 287 11.87 -0.19 28.54
CA THR A 287 13.08 -0.68 27.86
C THR A 287 13.50 -2.10 28.25
N PRO A 288 13.37 -2.56 29.53
CA PRO A 288 13.69 -3.92 29.89
C PRO A 288 12.81 -4.99 29.19
N TYR A 289 11.61 -4.63 28.74
CA TYR A 289 10.74 -5.58 28.04
C TYR A 289 11.36 -6.08 26.72
N ILE A 290 12.11 -5.20 26.04
CA ILE A 290 12.73 -5.56 24.76
C ILE A 290 13.66 -6.78 24.92
N PRO A 291 14.71 -6.74 25.75
CA PRO A 291 15.59 -7.90 25.93
C PRO A 291 14.93 -9.04 26.72
N MET A 292 14.12 -8.76 27.75
CA MET A 292 13.50 -9.82 28.56
C MET A 292 12.50 -10.65 27.78
N ARG A 293 11.81 -10.05 26.82
CA ARG A 293 10.88 -10.75 25.91
C ARG A 293 11.55 -11.15 24.59
N ALA A 294 12.82 -10.78 24.36
CA ALA A 294 13.53 -11.00 23.09
C ALA A 294 12.67 -10.58 21.87
N MET A 295 11.85 -9.53 22.03
CA MET A 295 10.89 -9.12 21.01
C MET A 295 11.52 -8.22 19.95
N ALA A 296 10.96 -8.23 18.74
CA ALA A 296 11.32 -7.31 17.68
C ALA A 296 10.15 -6.40 17.29
N LEU A 297 10.44 -5.11 17.08
CA LEU A 297 9.53 -4.14 16.45
C LEU A 297 10.17 -3.68 15.15
N ARG A 298 9.52 -3.95 14.02
CA ARG A 298 10.03 -3.65 12.68
C ARG A 298 9.06 -2.79 11.91
N GLY A 299 9.56 -1.76 11.22
CA GLY A 299 8.79 -1.04 10.21
C GLY A 299 8.79 -1.80 8.87
N SER A 300 7.71 -1.66 8.11
CA SER A 300 7.64 -2.07 6.71
C SER A 300 7.05 -0.93 5.89
N TYR A 301 7.80 -0.46 4.89
CA TYR A 301 7.39 0.65 4.04
C TYR A 301 7.32 0.19 2.59
N VAL A 302 6.09 0.10 2.09
CA VAL A 302 5.76 -0.38 0.74
C VAL A 302 6.58 -1.63 0.35
N GLY A 303 7.08 -1.76 -0.87
CA GLY A 303 7.95 -2.86 -1.26
C GLY A 303 8.91 -2.46 -2.37
N SER A 304 9.95 -3.27 -2.57
CA SER A 304 10.95 -3.10 -3.62
C SER A 304 10.44 -3.54 -4.99
N GLN A 305 11.21 -3.27 -6.05
CA GLN A 305 10.92 -3.82 -7.38
C GLN A 305 10.99 -5.35 -7.40
N THR A 306 11.88 -5.94 -6.59
CA THR A 306 11.96 -7.40 -6.41
C THR A 306 10.69 -7.94 -5.76
N ASP A 307 10.18 -7.26 -4.70
CA ASP A 307 8.91 -7.65 -4.07
C ASP A 307 7.75 -7.56 -5.06
N MET A 308 7.74 -6.55 -5.94
CA MET A 308 6.72 -6.42 -6.99
C MET A 308 6.79 -7.57 -8.00
N ALA A 309 7.97 -7.93 -8.47
CA ALA A 309 8.16 -9.05 -9.40
C ALA A 309 7.69 -10.37 -8.78
N GLU A 310 8.12 -10.67 -7.56
CA GLU A 310 7.75 -11.88 -6.83
C GLU A 310 6.23 -11.94 -6.53
N LEU A 311 5.62 -10.80 -6.17
CA LEU A 311 4.17 -10.71 -5.99
C LEU A 311 3.42 -11.04 -7.28
N LEU A 312 3.84 -10.46 -8.40
CA LEU A 312 3.18 -10.72 -9.69
C LEU A 312 3.37 -12.17 -10.15
N ASP A 313 4.53 -12.76 -9.88
CA ASP A 313 4.76 -14.19 -10.12
C ASP A 313 3.86 -15.06 -9.23
N LEU A 314 3.66 -14.69 -7.96
CA LEU A 314 2.70 -15.37 -7.08
C LEU A 314 1.29 -15.25 -7.64
N VAL A 315 0.86 -14.05 -8.06
CA VAL A 315 -0.47 -13.80 -8.63
C VAL A 315 -0.67 -14.60 -9.92
N LYS A 316 0.30 -14.62 -10.82
CA LYS A 316 0.22 -15.40 -12.07
C LYS A 316 0.06 -16.91 -11.81
N ARG A 317 0.71 -17.44 -10.78
CA ARG A 317 0.65 -18.87 -10.41
C ARG A 317 -0.59 -19.26 -9.61
N SER A 318 -1.05 -18.39 -8.71
CA SER A 318 -2.10 -18.72 -7.72
C SER A 318 -3.41 -17.95 -7.91
N GLY A 319 -3.50 -17.12 -8.96
CA GLY A 319 -4.63 -16.23 -9.21
C GLY A 319 -4.61 -14.95 -8.37
N MET A 320 -5.46 -14.01 -8.74
CA MET A 320 -5.62 -12.74 -8.02
C MET A 320 -6.05 -12.95 -6.56
N PRO A 321 -5.57 -12.10 -5.63
CA PRO A 321 -6.16 -11.97 -4.31
C PRO A 321 -7.64 -11.60 -4.42
N SER A 322 -8.52 -12.31 -3.69
CA SER A 322 -9.95 -12.02 -3.67
C SER A 322 -10.29 -10.85 -2.74
N VAL A 323 -9.80 -9.67 -3.08
CA VAL A 323 -10.18 -8.42 -2.41
C VAL A 323 -11.23 -7.74 -3.27
N ARG A 324 -12.38 -7.37 -2.67
CA ARG A 324 -13.40 -6.60 -3.41
C ARG A 324 -12.80 -5.24 -3.79
N SER A 325 -12.64 -5.00 -5.07
CA SER A 325 -12.54 -3.64 -5.59
C SER A 325 -13.94 -3.02 -5.56
N ALA A 326 -14.08 -1.82 -5.03
CA ALA A 326 -15.29 -1.05 -5.28
C ALA A 326 -15.40 -0.75 -6.79
N PRO A 327 -16.62 -0.59 -7.31
CA PRO A 327 -16.80 -0.32 -8.73
C PRO A 327 -16.00 0.93 -9.13
N ALA A 328 -15.24 0.81 -10.21
CA ALA A 328 -14.46 1.90 -10.77
C ALA A 328 -15.33 3.11 -11.03
N VAL A 329 -15.01 4.23 -10.41
CA VAL A 329 -15.61 5.52 -10.77
C VAL A 329 -14.92 5.97 -12.05
N SER A 330 -15.68 6.06 -13.15
CA SER A 330 -15.13 6.60 -14.39
C SER A 330 -14.58 8.01 -14.15
N MET A 331 -13.39 8.33 -14.67
CA MET A 331 -12.86 9.70 -14.66
C MET A 331 -13.82 10.72 -15.27
N ARG A 332 -14.78 10.27 -16.12
CA ARG A 332 -15.87 11.11 -16.66
C ARG A 332 -16.92 11.46 -15.60
N SER A 333 -17.09 10.62 -14.57
CA SER A 333 -18.06 10.82 -13.48
C SER A 333 -17.48 11.52 -12.24
N MET A 334 -16.16 11.74 -12.18
CA MET A 334 -15.52 12.56 -11.14
C MET A 334 -15.83 14.05 -11.37
N ARG A 335 -17.11 14.38 -11.49
CA ARG A 335 -17.56 15.77 -11.40
C ARG A 335 -17.60 16.19 -9.94
N ARG A 336 -17.12 17.38 -9.67
CA ARG A 336 -17.10 18.27 -8.48
C ARG A 336 -17.64 17.75 -7.11
N SER A 337 -18.45 16.70 -7.05
CA SER A 337 -19.17 16.29 -5.83
C SER A 337 -18.63 15.02 -5.15
N THR A 338 -17.74 14.24 -5.76
CA THR A 338 -17.45 12.88 -5.29
C THR A 338 -16.18 12.78 -4.43
N ILE A 339 -15.28 13.74 -4.50
CA ILE A 339 -14.02 13.75 -3.71
C ILE A 339 -14.14 14.63 -2.46
N CYS A 340 -15.24 15.38 -2.29
CA CYS A 340 -15.39 16.39 -1.24
C CYS A 340 -16.02 15.93 0.08
N ALA A 341 -16.26 14.64 0.32
CA ALA A 341 -16.93 14.20 1.55
C ALA A 341 -16.14 13.12 2.30
N PRO A 342 -15.42 13.46 3.37
CA PRO A 342 -14.71 12.49 4.23
C PRO A 342 -15.61 11.37 4.75
N ALA A 343 -16.89 11.64 4.98
CA ALA A 343 -17.84 10.69 5.56
C ALA A 343 -18.29 9.54 4.64
N ARG A 344 -17.99 9.56 3.33
CA ARG A 344 -18.36 8.50 2.38
C ARG A 344 -17.21 7.55 2.01
N TRP A 345 -16.01 7.80 2.50
CA TRP A 345 -14.83 6.97 2.24
C TRP A 345 -14.63 5.86 3.30
N SER A 346 -15.44 5.84 4.35
CA SER A 346 -15.27 4.93 5.49
C SER A 346 -15.68 3.48 5.27
N ALA A 347 -16.24 3.14 4.14
CA ALA A 347 -16.85 1.80 3.97
C ALA A 347 -16.48 1.11 2.65
N GLY A 348 -15.20 0.92 2.34
CA GLY A 348 -14.83 -0.09 1.35
C GLY A 348 -13.94 0.30 0.20
N LEU A 349 -13.19 1.38 0.28
CA LEU A 349 -12.26 1.83 -0.77
C LEU A 349 -10.80 1.94 -0.30
N CYS A 350 -10.45 1.39 0.84
CA CYS A 350 -9.04 1.25 1.25
C CYS A 350 -8.79 -0.16 1.74
#